data_322f082ceae2ce674efb9c006bc4c462
#
_entry.id   322f082ceae2ce674efb9c006bc4c462
#
_cell.length_a   1.000
_cell.length_b   1.000
_cell.length_c   1.000
_cell.angle_alpha   90.00
_cell.angle_beta   90.00
_cell.angle_gamma   90.00
#
_symmetry.space_group_name_H-M   'P 1'
#
loop_
_entity.id
_entity.type
_entity.pdbx_description
1 polymer ?
#
loop_
_entity_poly.entity_id
_entity_poly.type
_entity_poly.pdbx_seq_one_letter_code
_entity_poly.pdbx_strand_id
1 'polypeptide(L)'
;MKLGFVSAILPEQTLAEVVGFAADTGFDCVELMCWPKGKAERRYAGVTHVDVTDFSQTEADEILQCVSDGGITISGLGYYPNPLTPNATEAAIYSEHLKNLILAAERLSVDIVNTFIGRDQTRTIDENWERFKQVWKPLIQFAADHGIRIGIENCPMFFTEDEWPAGQNLAYCPEVWERMFEEIPSPNFGLNFDPSHFIWLQMDYLKPLVTFADRIFHVHAKDVRLDRAKLDEVGILATPLSYHTPKLPGLGDVNWGSFFSVLSDTGYEGAVCVEVEDRAYEETLEMRQRSLQQSHIFLRQFTG
;
A
#
# COMPACT_ATOMS: atom_id res chain seq x y z
N MET A 1 14.29 -0.58 -11.44
CA MET A 1 13.32 -0.53 -10.30
C MET A 1 14.05 -0.12 -9.03
N LYS A 2 13.42 0.68 -8.15
CA LYS A 2 13.99 1.06 -6.84
C LYS A 2 13.45 0.12 -5.77
N LEU A 3 14.32 -0.40 -4.90
CA LEU A 3 13.91 -1.22 -3.75
C LEU A 3 13.77 -0.35 -2.51
N GLY A 4 12.61 -0.40 -1.88
CA GLY A 4 12.31 0.35 -0.67
C GLY A 4 11.55 -0.48 0.36
N PHE A 5 11.02 0.21 1.37
CA PHE A 5 10.09 -0.40 2.33
C PHE A 5 9.03 0.61 2.80
N VAL A 6 7.93 0.07 3.32
CA VAL A 6 6.85 0.84 3.95
C VAL A 6 7.24 1.14 5.38
N SER A 7 7.30 2.41 5.76
CA SER A 7 7.81 2.84 7.08
C SER A 7 6.91 2.45 8.27
N ALA A 8 5.71 1.96 8.01
CA ALA A 8 4.75 1.51 9.04
C ALA A 8 5.32 0.52 10.05
N ILE A 9 6.27 -0.33 9.63
CA ILE A 9 6.90 -1.35 10.48
C ILE A 9 7.83 -0.76 11.55
N LEU A 10 8.22 0.50 11.43
CA LEU A 10 9.12 1.23 12.35
C LEU A 10 8.39 2.37 13.09
N PRO A 11 7.25 2.10 13.77
CA PRO A 11 6.34 3.15 14.26
C PRO A 11 6.94 4.03 15.37
N GLU A 12 7.94 3.55 16.09
CA GLU A 12 8.62 4.27 17.16
C GLU A 12 9.83 5.09 16.69
N GLN A 13 10.24 4.92 15.43
CA GLN A 13 11.39 5.63 14.88
C GLN A 13 10.98 7.01 14.37
N THR A 14 11.85 7.98 14.52
CA THR A 14 11.74 9.28 13.84
C THR A 14 12.02 9.14 12.36
N LEU A 15 11.63 10.14 11.56
CA LEU A 15 11.95 10.15 10.13
C LEU A 15 13.47 10.01 9.89
N ALA A 16 14.30 10.72 10.64
CA ALA A 16 15.75 10.65 10.49
C ALA A 16 16.31 9.25 10.79
N GLU A 17 15.77 8.54 11.78
CA GLU A 17 16.14 7.16 12.10
C GLU A 17 15.68 6.18 11.00
N VAL A 18 14.49 6.36 10.44
CA VAL A 18 13.99 5.58 9.31
C VAL A 18 14.87 5.77 8.07
N VAL A 19 15.22 7.03 7.75
CA VAL A 19 16.10 7.38 6.64
C VAL A 19 17.50 6.81 6.85
N GLY A 20 18.08 6.94 8.05
CA GLY A 20 19.38 6.39 8.41
C GLY A 20 19.41 4.86 8.25
N PHE A 21 18.39 4.17 8.77
CA PHE A 21 18.26 2.72 8.61
C PHE A 21 18.13 2.30 7.14
N ALA A 22 17.37 3.02 6.34
CA ALA A 22 17.23 2.76 4.91
C ALA A 22 18.58 2.86 4.20
N ALA A 23 19.32 3.94 4.44
CA ALA A 23 20.65 4.18 3.88
C ALA A 23 21.65 3.10 4.30
N ASP A 24 21.75 2.80 5.61
CA ASP A 24 22.66 1.81 6.16
C ASP A 24 22.40 0.38 5.64
N THR A 25 21.13 0.06 5.37
CA THR A 25 20.73 -1.25 4.82
C THR A 25 20.92 -1.32 3.30
N GLY A 26 20.99 -0.18 2.60
CA GLY A 26 21.14 -0.10 1.15
C GLY A 26 19.83 -0.08 0.37
N PHE A 27 18.73 0.36 0.99
CA PHE A 27 17.49 0.66 0.29
C PHE A 27 17.63 1.93 -0.54
N ASP A 28 16.92 1.99 -1.69
CA ASP A 28 16.94 3.14 -2.59
C ASP A 28 15.88 4.17 -2.22
N CYS A 29 14.81 3.74 -1.55
CA CYS A 29 13.67 4.59 -1.22
C CYS A 29 12.87 4.10 0.00
N VAL A 30 11.95 4.95 0.46
CA VAL A 30 10.99 4.62 1.53
C VAL A 30 9.61 5.17 1.16
N GLU A 31 8.56 4.36 1.35
CA GLU A 31 7.18 4.85 1.41
C GLU A 31 6.92 5.36 2.83
N LEU A 32 6.66 6.66 2.95
CA LEU A 32 6.47 7.30 4.25
C LEU A 32 5.01 7.30 4.67
N MET A 33 4.75 6.80 5.88
CA MET A 33 3.41 6.78 6.46
C MET A 33 3.03 8.15 7.00
N CYS A 34 1.79 8.55 6.68
CA CYS A 34 1.25 9.88 6.96
C CYS A 34 -0.12 9.82 7.65
N TRP A 35 -0.31 8.90 8.59
CA TRP A 35 -1.54 8.86 9.37
C TRP A 35 -1.70 10.12 10.23
N PRO A 36 -2.94 10.56 10.53
CA PRO A 36 -3.14 11.57 11.55
C PRO A 36 -2.52 11.12 12.88
N LYS A 37 -1.88 12.05 13.60
CA LYS A 37 -1.32 11.76 14.93
C LYS A 37 -2.43 11.30 15.88
N GLY A 38 -2.20 10.21 16.59
CA GLY A 38 -3.13 9.68 17.58
C GLY A 38 -3.07 8.16 17.70
N LYS A 39 -3.89 7.62 18.60
CA LYS A 39 -4.05 6.17 18.70
C LYS A 39 -5.01 5.69 17.63
N ALA A 40 -4.58 4.66 16.90
CA ALA A 40 -5.44 3.93 16.00
C ALA A 40 -5.70 2.51 16.57
N GLU A 41 -6.90 2.00 16.34
CA GLU A 41 -7.27 0.64 16.77
C GLU A 41 -6.66 -0.43 15.86
N ARG A 42 -6.39 -0.06 14.61
CA ARG A 42 -5.82 -0.96 13.60
C ARG A 42 -4.30 -1.04 13.70
N ARG A 43 -3.78 -2.23 13.47
CA ARG A 43 -2.36 -2.50 13.30
C ARG A 43 -1.79 -1.61 12.18
N TYR A 44 -0.67 -0.95 12.46
CA TYR A 44 0.01 0.01 11.58
C TYR A 44 -0.77 1.30 11.24
N ALA A 45 -2.04 1.42 11.57
CA ALA A 45 -2.71 2.71 11.50
C ALA A 45 -2.18 3.65 12.60
N GLY A 46 -2.19 4.95 12.33
CA GLY A 46 -1.67 5.94 13.27
C GLY A 46 -0.14 6.11 13.25
N VAL A 47 0.59 5.39 12.41
CA VAL A 47 2.03 5.62 12.20
C VAL A 47 2.20 6.88 11.35
N THR A 48 2.97 7.84 11.87
CA THR A 48 3.14 9.15 11.25
C THR A 48 4.62 9.50 11.22
N HIS A 49 5.25 9.36 10.06
CA HIS A 49 6.62 9.84 9.83
C HIS A 49 6.63 11.22 9.17
N VAL A 50 5.54 11.58 8.48
CA VAL A 50 5.28 12.92 7.96
C VAL A 50 3.89 13.35 8.39
N ASP A 51 3.79 14.41 9.21
CA ASP A 51 2.53 15.03 9.58
C ASP A 51 2.12 16.01 8.47
N VAL A 52 1.04 15.69 7.79
CA VAL A 52 0.55 16.48 6.65
C VAL A 52 -0.50 17.52 7.05
N THR A 53 -0.75 17.69 8.35
CA THR A 53 -1.67 18.71 8.89
C THR A 53 -0.98 20.08 8.85
N ASP A 54 -1.59 21.05 8.18
CA ASP A 54 -1.03 22.40 8.02
C ASP A 54 0.41 22.41 7.47
N PHE A 55 0.75 21.41 6.66
CA PHE A 55 2.10 21.14 6.17
C PHE A 55 2.67 22.30 5.36
N SER A 56 3.79 22.88 5.81
CA SER A 56 4.44 24.04 5.22
C SER A 56 5.55 23.67 4.22
N GLN A 57 5.97 24.63 3.40
CA GLN A 57 7.15 24.44 2.53
C GLN A 57 8.43 24.28 3.34
N THR A 58 8.56 24.94 4.49
CA THR A 58 9.73 24.79 5.36
C THR A 58 9.87 23.37 5.86
N GLU A 59 8.78 22.74 6.30
CA GLU A 59 8.79 21.33 6.72
C GLU A 59 9.11 20.39 5.55
N ALA A 60 8.59 20.69 4.35
CA ALA A 60 8.95 19.95 3.16
C ALA A 60 10.45 20.03 2.85
N ASP A 61 11.04 21.22 2.92
CA ASP A 61 12.47 21.44 2.68
C ASP A 61 13.34 20.69 3.71
N GLU A 62 12.95 20.69 4.98
CA GLU A 62 13.62 19.94 6.05
C GLU A 62 13.58 18.42 5.81
N ILE A 63 12.43 17.89 5.39
CA ILE A 63 12.27 16.46 5.06
C ILE A 63 13.09 16.10 3.83
N LEU A 64 13.05 16.91 2.77
CA LEU A 64 13.84 16.69 1.56
C LEU A 64 15.33 16.72 1.84
N GLN A 65 15.79 17.63 2.71
CA GLN A 65 17.19 17.66 3.14
C GLN A 65 17.58 16.40 3.89
N CYS A 66 16.76 15.96 4.86
CA CYS A 66 17.00 14.72 5.61
C CYS A 66 17.13 13.49 4.69
N VAL A 67 16.21 13.35 3.74
CA VAL A 67 16.19 12.22 2.78
C VAL A 67 17.39 12.29 1.83
N SER A 68 17.75 13.51 1.37
CA SER A 68 18.92 13.76 0.51
C SER A 68 20.23 13.43 1.22
N ASP A 69 20.37 13.82 2.49
CA ASP A 69 21.54 13.53 3.32
C ASP A 69 21.71 12.01 3.52
N GLY A 70 20.62 11.26 3.59
CA GLY A 70 20.61 9.80 3.60
C GLY A 70 20.90 9.15 2.25
N GLY A 71 20.90 9.91 1.16
CA GLY A 71 21.13 9.39 -0.19
C GLY A 71 20.01 8.47 -0.71
N ILE A 72 18.80 8.56 -0.15
CA ILE A 72 17.62 7.79 -0.57
C ILE A 72 16.54 8.70 -1.17
N THR A 73 15.43 8.15 -1.62
CA THR A 73 14.29 8.90 -2.13
C THR A 73 13.00 8.52 -1.43
N ILE A 74 11.97 9.38 -1.49
CA ILE A 74 10.61 9.03 -1.09
C ILE A 74 9.92 8.38 -2.29
N SER A 75 9.41 7.15 -2.13
CA SER A 75 8.71 6.42 -3.21
C SER A 75 7.23 6.76 -3.30
N GLY A 76 6.66 7.25 -2.22
CA GLY A 76 5.25 7.62 -2.11
C GLY A 76 4.91 8.03 -0.69
N LEU A 77 3.77 8.68 -0.51
CA LEU A 77 3.16 8.94 0.79
C LEU A 77 2.00 7.96 1.01
N GLY A 78 2.02 7.25 2.13
CA GLY A 78 1.06 6.20 2.44
C GLY A 78 0.04 6.61 3.51
N TYR A 79 -1.24 6.44 3.19
CA TYR A 79 -2.35 6.57 4.14
C TYR A 79 -3.52 5.68 3.67
N TYR A 80 -3.92 4.71 4.47
CA TYR A 80 -4.79 3.62 4.07
C TYR A 80 -6.11 3.56 4.88
N PRO A 81 -6.97 4.60 4.79
CA PRO A 81 -8.26 4.64 5.45
C PRO A 81 -9.34 3.92 4.65
N ASN A 82 -10.58 3.95 5.15
CA ASN A 82 -11.78 3.57 4.41
C ASN A 82 -12.63 4.82 4.06
N PRO A 83 -12.36 5.55 2.96
CA PRO A 83 -13.14 6.75 2.59
C PRO A 83 -14.61 6.46 2.25
N LEU A 84 -14.96 5.20 2.01
CA LEU A 84 -16.33 4.77 1.73
C LEU A 84 -17.04 4.19 2.96
N THR A 85 -16.46 4.34 4.16
CA THR A 85 -17.14 3.94 5.41
C THR A 85 -18.55 4.48 5.49
N PRO A 86 -19.53 3.73 6.04
CA PRO A 86 -20.91 4.23 6.23
C PRO A 86 -20.98 5.41 7.20
N ASN A 87 -19.98 5.61 8.05
CA ASN A 87 -19.89 6.77 8.92
C ASN A 87 -19.49 8.03 8.11
N ALA A 88 -20.44 8.90 7.86
CA ALA A 88 -20.24 10.09 7.03
C ALA A 88 -19.20 11.07 7.63
N THR A 89 -19.09 11.16 8.95
CA THR A 89 -18.10 12.02 9.61
C THR A 89 -16.69 11.51 9.39
N GLU A 90 -16.47 10.22 9.58
CA GLU A 90 -15.18 9.58 9.31
C GLU A 90 -14.80 9.67 7.84
N ALA A 91 -15.74 9.38 6.93
CA ALA A 91 -15.51 9.48 5.49
C ALA A 91 -15.06 10.89 5.07
N ALA A 92 -15.66 11.94 5.67
CA ALA A 92 -15.26 13.33 5.42
C ALA A 92 -13.84 13.62 5.94
N ILE A 93 -13.50 13.15 7.15
CA ILE A 93 -12.16 13.28 7.73
C ILE A 93 -11.12 12.58 6.84
N TYR A 94 -11.39 11.35 6.41
CA TYR A 94 -10.48 10.59 5.56
C TYR A 94 -10.26 11.26 4.20
N SER A 95 -11.32 11.74 3.59
CA SER A 95 -11.25 12.44 2.29
C SER A 95 -10.49 13.76 2.39
N GLU A 96 -10.64 14.51 3.48
CA GLU A 96 -9.91 15.76 3.70
C GLU A 96 -8.43 15.50 3.98
N HIS A 97 -8.11 14.47 4.78
CA HIS A 97 -6.71 14.10 5.02
C HIS A 97 -6.02 13.61 3.74
N LEU A 98 -6.72 12.90 2.84
CA LEU A 98 -6.18 12.54 1.53
C LEU A 98 -5.82 13.78 0.69
N LYS A 99 -6.61 14.86 0.75
CA LYS A 99 -6.25 16.12 0.09
C LYS A 99 -5.01 16.75 0.70
N ASN A 100 -4.87 16.71 2.03
CA ASN A 100 -3.66 17.19 2.69
C ASN A 100 -2.43 16.39 2.25
N LEU A 101 -2.55 15.05 2.08
CA LEU A 101 -1.49 14.23 1.52
C LEU A 101 -1.11 14.66 0.10
N ILE A 102 -2.10 14.91 -0.75
CA ILE A 102 -1.86 15.36 -2.13
C ILE A 102 -1.07 16.68 -2.14
N LEU A 103 -1.46 17.65 -1.31
CA LEU A 103 -0.75 18.92 -1.18
C LEU A 103 0.67 18.77 -0.60
N ALA A 104 0.84 17.86 0.36
CA ALA A 104 2.15 17.56 0.93
C ALA A 104 3.04 16.84 -0.09
N ALA A 105 2.50 15.91 -0.88
CA ALA A 105 3.21 15.23 -1.95
C ALA A 105 3.71 16.21 -3.02
N GLU A 106 2.88 17.19 -3.42
CA GLU A 106 3.28 18.27 -4.34
C GLU A 106 4.48 19.06 -3.77
N ARG A 107 4.41 19.50 -2.49
CA ARG A 107 5.51 20.25 -1.84
C ARG A 107 6.79 19.43 -1.71
N LEU A 108 6.67 18.13 -1.49
CA LEU A 108 7.79 17.19 -1.40
C LEU A 108 8.30 16.75 -2.78
N SER A 109 7.68 17.18 -3.88
CA SER A 109 7.97 16.67 -5.24
C SER A 109 7.88 15.14 -5.33
N VAL A 110 6.97 14.54 -4.57
CA VAL A 110 6.62 13.11 -4.59
C VAL A 110 5.36 12.97 -5.41
N ASP A 111 5.40 12.19 -6.48
CA ASP A 111 4.31 12.12 -7.45
C ASP A 111 3.25 11.04 -7.17
N ILE A 112 3.39 10.30 -6.04
CA ILE A 112 2.49 9.18 -5.70
C ILE A 112 1.98 9.33 -4.26
N VAL A 113 0.66 9.19 -4.11
CA VAL A 113 -0.03 8.92 -2.84
C VAL A 113 -0.66 7.54 -2.92
N ASN A 114 -0.31 6.67 -1.99
CA ASN A 114 -0.85 5.31 -1.89
C ASN A 114 -1.96 5.23 -0.84
N THR A 115 -3.05 4.54 -1.18
CA THR A 115 -4.24 4.48 -0.32
C THR A 115 -5.15 3.29 -0.66
N PHE A 116 -6.29 3.18 0.04
CA PHE A 116 -7.39 2.29 -0.29
C PHE A 116 -8.57 3.04 -0.90
N ILE A 117 -9.37 2.35 -1.73
CA ILE A 117 -10.67 2.88 -2.20
C ILE A 117 -11.67 2.96 -1.04
N GLY A 118 -11.64 1.97 -0.18
CA GLY A 118 -12.64 1.78 0.87
C GLY A 118 -13.89 1.05 0.37
N ARG A 119 -14.77 0.70 1.30
CA ARG A 119 -16.06 0.03 1.06
C ARG A 119 -16.96 0.14 2.28
N ASP A 120 -18.25 0.32 2.06
CA ASP A 120 -19.28 -0.06 3.02
C ASP A 120 -19.50 -1.58 2.89
N GLN A 121 -18.93 -2.34 3.81
CA GLN A 121 -18.94 -3.81 3.80
C GLN A 121 -20.36 -4.40 3.99
N THR A 122 -21.31 -3.61 4.46
CA THR A 122 -22.71 -4.04 4.64
C THR A 122 -23.48 -4.01 3.34
N ARG A 123 -22.88 -3.50 2.24
CA ARG A 123 -23.51 -3.32 0.93
C ARG A 123 -22.78 -4.12 -0.15
N THR A 124 -23.52 -4.43 -1.21
CA THR A 124 -22.94 -5.01 -2.42
C THR A 124 -21.97 -4.04 -3.12
N ILE A 125 -21.20 -4.53 -4.08
CA ILE A 125 -20.31 -3.70 -4.90
C ILE A 125 -21.14 -2.63 -5.65
N ASP A 126 -22.26 -3.02 -6.25
CA ASP A 126 -23.12 -2.11 -7.01
C ASP A 126 -23.74 -1.00 -6.14
N GLU A 127 -24.15 -1.34 -4.93
CA GLU A 127 -24.67 -0.35 -3.98
C GLU A 127 -23.61 0.62 -3.47
N ASN A 128 -22.32 0.21 -3.46
CA ASN A 128 -21.19 1.09 -3.16
C ASN A 128 -20.84 2.03 -4.32
N TRP A 129 -21.25 1.71 -5.56
CA TRP A 129 -20.71 2.34 -6.77
C TRP A 129 -21.03 3.83 -6.89
N GLU A 130 -22.25 4.24 -6.51
CA GLU A 130 -22.62 5.66 -6.52
C GLU A 130 -21.78 6.47 -5.52
N ARG A 131 -21.51 5.91 -4.33
CA ARG A 131 -20.67 6.55 -3.32
C ARG A 131 -19.22 6.61 -3.78
N PHE A 132 -18.72 5.55 -4.41
CA PHE A 132 -17.39 5.55 -5.06
C PHE A 132 -17.25 6.74 -6.03
N LYS A 133 -18.20 6.94 -6.92
CA LYS A 133 -18.17 8.06 -7.86
C LYS A 133 -18.17 9.43 -7.15
N GLN A 134 -19.03 9.58 -6.15
CA GLN A 134 -19.15 10.83 -5.40
C GLN A 134 -17.87 11.21 -4.64
N VAL A 135 -17.17 10.24 -4.08
CA VAL A 135 -15.96 10.47 -3.29
C VAL A 135 -14.71 10.55 -4.20
N TRP A 136 -14.58 9.60 -5.12
CA TRP A 136 -13.31 9.43 -5.83
C TRP A 136 -13.17 10.30 -7.09
N LYS A 137 -14.24 10.61 -7.82
CA LYS A 137 -14.12 11.52 -8.98
C LYS A 137 -13.50 12.88 -8.60
N PRO A 138 -13.98 13.59 -7.57
CA PRO A 138 -13.38 14.85 -7.16
C PRO A 138 -11.98 14.70 -6.56
N LEU A 139 -11.69 13.60 -5.83
CA LEU A 139 -10.35 13.36 -5.28
C LEU A 139 -9.32 13.10 -6.38
N ILE A 140 -9.64 12.29 -7.38
CA ILE A 140 -8.74 12.02 -8.51
C ILE A 140 -8.54 13.27 -9.36
N GLN A 141 -9.59 14.07 -9.58
CA GLN A 141 -9.44 15.35 -10.27
C GLN A 141 -8.51 16.29 -9.48
N PHE A 142 -8.71 16.40 -8.16
CA PHE A 142 -7.85 17.21 -7.30
C PHE A 142 -6.38 16.73 -7.36
N ALA A 143 -6.14 15.42 -7.29
CA ALA A 143 -4.79 14.88 -7.43
C ALA A 143 -4.18 15.20 -8.80
N ALA A 144 -4.95 15.08 -9.89
CA ALA A 144 -4.50 15.42 -11.24
C ALA A 144 -4.14 16.91 -11.39
N ASP A 145 -4.94 17.81 -10.79
CA ASP A 145 -4.71 19.26 -10.80
C ASP A 145 -3.38 19.64 -10.10
N HIS A 146 -2.92 18.81 -9.15
CA HIS A 146 -1.64 18.95 -8.44
C HIS A 146 -0.52 18.06 -9.00
N GLY A 147 -0.74 17.36 -10.12
CA GLY A 147 0.25 16.49 -10.75
C GLY A 147 0.55 15.20 -9.97
N ILE A 148 -0.32 14.81 -9.04
CA ILE A 148 -0.14 13.64 -8.16
C ILE A 148 -0.93 12.44 -8.72
N ARG A 149 -0.31 11.27 -8.68
CA ARG A 149 -0.92 9.98 -9.00
C ARG A 149 -1.42 9.31 -7.72
N ILE A 150 -2.57 8.67 -7.80
CA ILE A 150 -3.14 7.89 -6.69
C ILE A 150 -2.97 6.41 -6.99
N GLY A 151 -2.18 5.71 -6.18
CA GLY A 151 -1.98 4.27 -6.21
C GLY A 151 -2.90 3.57 -5.22
N ILE A 152 -3.83 2.75 -5.73
CA ILE A 152 -4.76 2.00 -4.90
C ILE A 152 -4.21 0.61 -4.62
N GLU A 153 -4.02 0.28 -3.35
CA GLU A 153 -3.63 -1.06 -2.96
C GLU A 153 -4.81 -2.03 -3.08
N ASN A 154 -4.53 -3.23 -3.57
CA ASN A 154 -5.51 -4.27 -3.79
C ASN A 154 -5.79 -5.16 -2.57
N CYS A 155 -5.43 -4.71 -1.38
CA CYS A 155 -5.78 -5.39 -0.13
C CYS A 155 -7.30 -5.40 0.08
N PRO A 156 -7.97 -6.54 0.28
CA PRO A 156 -9.40 -6.59 0.61
C PRO A 156 -9.76 -5.99 1.96
N MET A 157 -8.78 -5.75 2.85
CA MET A 157 -8.95 -5.19 4.19
C MET A 157 -9.83 -6.05 5.09
N PHE A 158 -9.37 -7.26 5.38
CA PHE A 158 -9.94 -8.10 6.44
C PHE A 158 -9.11 -7.95 7.70
N PHE A 159 -9.74 -7.56 8.80
CA PHE A 159 -9.11 -7.43 10.11
C PHE A 159 -9.68 -8.41 11.12
N THR A 160 -10.95 -8.78 10.96
CA THR A 160 -11.68 -9.74 11.78
C THR A 160 -12.45 -10.73 10.92
N GLU A 161 -12.99 -11.78 11.55
CA GLU A 161 -13.86 -12.73 10.86
C GLU A 161 -15.22 -12.12 10.46
N ASP A 162 -15.65 -11.07 11.16
CA ASP A 162 -16.94 -10.41 10.94
C ASP A 162 -16.99 -9.63 9.62
N GLU A 163 -15.84 -9.32 9.03
CA GLU A 163 -15.73 -8.62 7.75
C GLU A 163 -15.87 -9.54 6.54
N TRP A 164 -15.79 -10.82 6.73
CA TRP A 164 -15.98 -11.81 5.66
C TRP A 164 -17.47 -11.98 5.30
N PRO A 165 -17.86 -12.04 3.99
CA PRO A 165 -16.97 -12.05 2.81
C PRO A 165 -16.72 -10.67 2.18
N ALA A 166 -17.16 -9.59 2.79
CA ALA A 166 -17.22 -8.30 2.11
C ALA A 166 -15.89 -7.54 2.08
N GLY A 167 -15.12 -7.53 3.20
CA GLY A 167 -13.95 -6.66 3.35
C GLY A 167 -14.28 -5.17 3.34
N GLN A 168 -13.29 -4.33 3.57
CA GLN A 168 -13.44 -2.87 3.64
C GLN A 168 -12.81 -2.12 2.46
N ASN A 169 -12.43 -2.84 1.39
CA ASN A 169 -11.89 -2.23 0.18
C ASN A 169 -12.50 -2.85 -1.08
N LEU A 170 -13.00 -2.01 -2.00
CA LEU A 170 -13.58 -2.46 -3.26
C LEU A 170 -12.52 -3.00 -4.23
N ALA A 171 -11.32 -2.44 -4.21
CA ALA A 171 -10.29 -2.66 -5.24
C ALA A 171 -9.53 -4.00 -5.09
N TYR A 172 -10.20 -5.09 -4.74
CA TYR A 172 -9.55 -6.36 -4.44
C TYR A 172 -9.31 -7.28 -5.66
N CYS A 173 -9.89 -6.98 -6.82
CA CYS A 173 -9.76 -7.85 -7.99
C CYS A 173 -9.78 -7.07 -9.32
N PRO A 174 -9.22 -7.67 -10.40
CA PRO A 174 -9.15 -7.06 -11.72
C PRO A 174 -10.49 -6.61 -12.30
N GLU A 175 -11.58 -7.36 -12.12
CA GLU A 175 -12.92 -6.99 -12.60
C GLU A 175 -13.38 -5.65 -12.01
N VAL A 176 -13.13 -5.43 -10.73
CA VAL A 176 -13.46 -4.14 -10.08
C VAL A 176 -12.53 -3.03 -10.58
N TRP A 177 -11.25 -3.31 -10.83
CA TRP A 177 -10.30 -2.32 -11.36
C TRP A 177 -10.68 -1.86 -12.77
N GLU A 178 -11.07 -2.76 -13.67
CA GLU A 178 -11.59 -2.41 -14.99
C GLU A 178 -12.73 -1.41 -14.86
N ARG A 179 -13.73 -1.73 -14.05
CA ARG A 179 -14.87 -0.86 -13.79
C ARG A 179 -14.48 0.49 -13.15
N MET A 180 -13.51 0.51 -12.24
CA MET A 180 -12.99 1.74 -11.62
C MET A 180 -12.33 2.65 -12.66
N PHE A 181 -11.49 2.10 -13.53
CA PHE A 181 -10.77 2.88 -14.55
C PHE A 181 -11.66 3.29 -15.72
N GLU A 182 -12.69 2.52 -16.05
CA GLU A 182 -13.74 2.96 -16.98
C GLU A 182 -14.56 4.13 -16.41
N GLU A 183 -14.90 4.09 -15.13
CA GLU A 183 -15.68 5.13 -14.47
C GLU A 183 -14.87 6.43 -14.26
N ILE A 184 -13.56 6.30 -13.98
CA ILE A 184 -12.63 7.41 -13.76
C ILE A 184 -11.39 7.19 -14.66
N PRO A 185 -11.45 7.56 -15.95
CA PRO A 185 -10.39 7.27 -16.93
C PRO A 185 -9.18 8.22 -16.82
N SER A 186 -8.87 8.69 -15.62
CA SER A 186 -7.73 9.58 -15.38
C SER A 186 -6.40 8.80 -15.42
N PRO A 187 -5.34 9.33 -16.07
CA PRO A 187 -4.01 8.73 -16.00
C PRO A 187 -3.37 8.86 -14.61
N ASN A 188 -3.93 9.67 -13.72
CA ASN A 188 -3.49 9.83 -12.34
C ASN A 188 -4.13 8.82 -11.38
N PHE A 189 -4.94 7.88 -11.88
CA PHE A 189 -5.62 6.86 -11.09
C PHE A 189 -5.11 5.47 -11.49
N GLY A 190 -4.50 4.75 -10.56
CA GLY A 190 -3.86 3.45 -10.81
C GLY A 190 -3.73 2.62 -9.55
N LEU A 191 -2.76 1.73 -9.53
CA LEU A 191 -2.59 0.70 -8.52
C LEU A 191 -1.28 0.87 -7.76
N ASN A 192 -1.32 0.55 -6.47
CA ASN A 192 -0.22 0.07 -5.67
C ASN A 192 -0.40 -1.46 -5.60
N PHE A 193 0.37 -2.21 -6.39
CA PHE A 193 0.12 -3.63 -6.63
C PHE A 193 0.79 -4.50 -5.58
N ASP A 194 0.01 -5.34 -4.90
CA ASP A 194 0.49 -6.35 -3.96
C ASP A 194 0.14 -7.76 -4.44
N PRO A 195 1.12 -8.61 -4.82
CA PRO A 195 0.87 -9.96 -5.29
C PRO A 195 0.36 -10.91 -4.20
N SER A 196 0.64 -10.63 -2.93
CA SER A 196 0.33 -11.54 -1.83
C SER A 196 -1.17 -11.79 -1.67
N HIS A 197 -1.99 -10.76 -1.90
CA HIS A 197 -3.44 -10.87 -1.79
C HIS A 197 -4.04 -11.83 -2.82
N PHE A 198 -3.44 -11.94 -3.99
CA PHE A 198 -3.89 -12.89 -5.03
C PHE A 198 -3.70 -14.35 -4.61
N ILE A 199 -2.64 -14.66 -3.85
CA ILE A 199 -2.34 -16.02 -3.41
C ILE A 199 -3.49 -16.60 -2.58
N TRP A 200 -3.91 -15.91 -1.53
CA TRP A 200 -4.98 -16.42 -0.68
C TRP A 200 -6.39 -16.22 -1.26
N LEU A 201 -6.55 -15.29 -2.20
CA LEU A 201 -7.74 -15.18 -3.05
C LEU A 201 -7.74 -16.22 -4.20
N GLN A 202 -6.67 -17.02 -4.32
CA GLN A 202 -6.50 -18.05 -5.35
C GLN A 202 -6.63 -17.50 -6.78
N MET A 203 -6.11 -16.31 -7.02
CA MET A 203 -6.10 -15.64 -8.32
C MET A 203 -4.68 -15.60 -8.90
N ASP A 204 -4.58 -15.49 -10.22
CA ASP A 204 -3.33 -15.25 -10.93
C ASP A 204 -2.91 -13.79 -10.78
N TYR A 205 -1.72 -13.55 -10.20
CA TYR A 205 -1.16 -12.21 -10.03
C TYR A 205 -0.23 -11.76 -11.17
N LEU A 206 0.12 -12.67 -12.11
CA LEU A 206 1.00 -12.33 -13.24
C LEU A 206 0.24 -11.69 -14.39
N LYS A 207 -0.94 -12.23 -14.72
CA LYS A 207 -1.79 -11.69 -15.78
C LYS A 207 -2.16 -10.22 -15.57
N PRO A 208 -2.59 -9.78 -14.37
CA PRO A 208 -2.89 -8.37 -14.12
C PRO A 208 -1.71 -7.42 -14.30
N LEU A 209 -0.46 -7.86 -14.03
CA LEU A 209 0.73 -7.04 -14.30
C LEU A 209 0.80 -6.61 -15.77
N VAL A 210 0.45 -7.49 -16.68
CA VAL A 210 0.44 -7.18 -18.12
C VAL A 210 -0.80 -6.37 -18.51
N THR A 211 -1.97 -6.77 -18.00
CA THR A 211 -3.25 -6.14 -18.37
C THR A 211 -3.34 -4.68 -17.91
N PHE A 212 -2.78 -4.36 -16.74
CA PHE A 212 -2.83 -3.04 -16.12
C PHE A 212 -1.44 -2.37 -16.02
N ALA A 213 -0.53 -2.71 -16.93
CA ALA A 213 0.87 -2.24 -16.87
C ALA A 213 0.98 -0.72 -16.78
N ASP A 214 0.17 0.02 -17.52
CA ASP A 214 0.11 1.49 -17.53
C ASP A 214 -0.56 2.10 -16.28
N ARG A 215 -1.15 1.26 -15.43
CA ARG A 215 -1.83 1.63 -14.18
C ARG A 215 -1.07 1.23 -12.92
N ILE A 216 0.01 0.47 -13.02
CA ILE A 216 0.82 0.11 -11.85
C ILE A 216 1.79 1.25 -11.58
N PHE A 217 1.55 2.00 -10.50
CA PHE A 217 2.37 3.15 -10.12
C PHE A 217 3.38 2.81 -9.02
N HIS A 218 3.02 1.85 -8.17
CA HIS A 218 3.81 1.41 -7.04
C HIS A 218 3.59 -0.09 -6.80
N VAL A 219 4.50 -0.76 -6.10
CA VAL A 219 4.39 -2.19 -5.76
C VAL A 219 4.70 -2.39 -4.28
N HIS A 220 3.83 -3.10 -3.59
CA HIS A 220 4.15 -3.67 -2.28
C HIS A 220 4.71 -5.08 -2.44
N ALA A 221 5.90 -5.30 -1.89
CA ALA A 221 6.52 -6.62 -1.81
C ALA A 221 6.20 -7.24 -0.45
N LYS A 222 5.03 -7.84 -0.36
CA LYS A 222 4.56 -8.68 0.73
C LYS A 222 4.41 -10.11 0.24
N ASP A 223 4.70 -11.08 1.08
CA ASP A 223 4.49 -12.48 0.79
C ASP A 223 3.45 -13.08 1.72
N VAL A 224 2.96 -14.24 1.37
CA VAL A 224 1.95 -14.96 2.14
C VAL A 224 2.12 -16.46 1.94
N ARG A 225 1.98 -17.23 2.99
CA ARG A 225 1.91 -18.69 2.93
C ARG A 225 0.46 -19.13 3.08
N LEU A 226 -0.02 -19.90 2.11
CA LEU A 226 -1.32 -20.55 2.14
C LEU A 226 -1.23 -21.89 2.88
N ASP A 227 -1.99 -22.04 3.95
CA ASP A 227 -2.16 -23.33 4.60
C ASP A 227 -3.18 -24.18 3.83
N ARG A 228 -2.66 -24.97 2.90
CA ARG A 228 -3.51 -25.82 2.05
C ARG A 228 -4.27 -26.89 2.81
N ALA A 229 -3.66 -27.48 3.86
CA ALA A 229 -4.33 -28.45 4.69
C ALA A 229 -5.51 -27.82 5.44
N LYS A 230 -5.34 -26.61 5.95
CA LYS A 230 -6.43 -25.88 6.59
C LYS A 230 -7.51 -25.47 5.60
N LEU A 231 -7.12 -25.00 4.41
CA LEU A 231 -8.07 -24.68 3.34
C LEU A 231 -8.91 -25.90 2.92
N ASP A 232 -8.29 -27.08 2.80
CA ASP A 232 -8.98 -28.34 2.48
C ASP A 232 -9.97 -28.74 3.57
N GLU A 233 -9.67 -28.40 4.84
CA GLU A 233 -10.55 -28.67 5.98
C GLU A 233 -11.77 -27.73 6.02
N VAL A 234 -11.56 -26.42 5.83
CA VAL A 234 -12.59 -25.41 6.09
C VAL A 234 -13.26 -24.88 4.80
N GLY A 235 -12.62 -25.06 3.65
CA GLY A 235 -13.08 -24.57 2.35
C GLY A 235 -12.98 -23.05 2.17
N ILE A 236 -13.21 -22.60 0.94
CA ILE A 236 -13.10 -21.18 0.56
C ILE A 236 -14.18 -20.27 1.15
N LEU A 237 -15.20 -20.81 1.77
CA LEU A 237 -16.25 -20.02 2.45
C LEU A 237 -15.86 -19.64 3.89
N ALA A 238 -14.79 -20.23 4.43
CA ALA A 238 -14.22 -19.77 5.69
C ALA A 238 -13.51 -18.43 5.53
N THR A 239 -13.36 -17.70 6.64
CA THR A 239 -12.55 -16.47 6.59
C THR A 239 -11.14 -16.78 6.10
N PRO A 240 -10.59 -16.01 5.13
CA PRO A 240 -9.21 -16.20 4.67
C PRO A 240 -8.16 -16.14 5.78
N LEU A 241 -8.42 -15.41 6.86
CA LEU A 241 -7.54 -15.32 8.04
C LEU A 241 -7.27 -16.69 8.70
N SER A 242 -8.12 -17.68 8.46
CA SER A 242 -7.96 -19.03 9.02
C SER A 242 -6.96 -19.91 8.24
N TYR A 243 -6.72 -19.63 6.95
CA TYR A 243 -5.92 -20.49 6.07
C TYR A 243 -4.76 -19.79 5.35
N HIS A 244 -4.42 -18.56 5.75
CA HIS A 244 -3.19 -17.92 5.28
C HIS A 244 -2.42 -17.23 6.41
N THR A 245 -1.13 -16.99 6.17
CA THR A 245 -0.26 -16.29 7.09
C THR A 245 0.64 -15.37 6.29
N PRO A 246 0.63 -14.03 6.55
CA PRO A 246 1.59 -13.11 5.96
C PRO A 246 3.03 -13.53 6.25
N LYS A 247 3.91 -13.37 5.28
CA LYS A 247 5.31 -13.74 5.32
C LYS A 247 6.20 -12.65 4.73
N LEU A 248 7.47 -12.68 5.11
CA LEU A 248 8.49 -11.90 4.41
C LEU A 248 8.65 -12.40 2.96
N PRO A 249 9.00 -11.53 2.01
CA PRO A 249 9.32 -11.93 0.64
C PRO A 249 10.30 -13.11 0.59
N GLY A 250 9.91 -14.15 -0.14
CA GLY A 250 10.66 -15.41 -0.27
C GLY A 250 10.37 -16.47 0.80
N LEU A 251 9.55 -16.17 1.81
CA LEU A 251 9.13 -17.14 2.84
C LEU A 251 7.67 -17.60 2.67
N GLY A 252 7.01 -17.17 1.61
CA GLY A 252 5.63 -17.53 1.25
C GLY A 252 5.52 -18.19 -0.12
N ASP A 253 4.37 -18.04 -0.74
CA ASP A 253 3.99 -18.72 -1.99
C ASP A 253 4.07 -17.81 -3.23
N VAL A 254 4.49 -16.55 -3.11
CA VAL A 254 4.74 -15.68 -4.27
C VAL A 254 5.99 -16.14 -5.00
N ASN A 255 5.86 -16.46 -6.28
CA ASN A 255 7.02 -16.74 -7.14
C ASN A 255 7.67 -15.43 -7.59
N TRP A 256 8.58 -14.90 -6.80
CA TRP A 256 9.25 -13.62 -7.03
C TRP A 256 10.04 -13.59 -8.34
N GLY A 257 10.67 -14.69 -8.72
CA GLY A 257 11.36 -14.77 -10.01
C GLY A 257 10.43 -14.54 -11.20
N SER A 258 9.28 -15.21 -11.22
CA SER A 258 8.26 -15.01 -12.26
C SER A 258 7.63 -13.61 -12.15
N PHE A 259 7.38 -13.12 -10.94
CA PHE A 259 6.81 -11.78 -10.70
C PHE A 259 7.70 -10.68 -11.30
N PHE A 260 8.98 -10.66 -10.93
CA PHE A 260 9.92 -9.64 -11.41
C PHE A 260 10.22 -9.79 -12.91
N SER A 261 10.25 -11.02 -13.44
CA SER A 261 10.39 -11.22 -14.87
C SER A 261 9.25 -10.55 -15.65
N VAL A 262 7.99 -10.82 -15.26
CA VAL A 262 6.83 -10.20 -15.92
C VAL A 262 6.78 -8.69 -15.68
N LEU A 263 7.05 -8.23 -14.45
CA LEU A 263 7.05 -6.81 -14.14
C LEU A 263 8.10 -6.04 -14.96
N SER A 264 9.30 -6.62 -15.15
CA SER A 264 10.34 -6.07 -16.05
C SER A 264 9.89 -6.01 -17.51
N ASP A 265 9.21 -7.06 -17.99
CA ASP A 265 8.73 -7.12 -19.37
C ASP A 265 7.69 -6.04 -19.67
N THR A 266 6.98 -5.52 -18.64
CA THR A 266 6.05 -4.38 -18.80
C THR A 266 6.76 -3.03 -18.90
N GLY A 267 8.08 -2.97 -18.68
CA GLY A 267 8.84 -1.72 -18.62
C GLY A 267 8.67 -0.94 -17.31
N TYR A 268 8.22 -1.58 -16.25
CA TYR A 268 8.07 -0.93 -14.93
C TYR A 268 9.43 -0.54 -14.34
N GLU A 269 9.59 0.74 -14.04
CA GLU A 269 10.80 1.31 -13.43
C GLU A 269 10.57 1.92 -12.03
N GLY A 270 9.35 1.82 -11.53
CA GLY A 270 8.93 2.41 -10.26
C GLY A 270 9.54 1.75 -9.02
N ALA A 271 8.97 2.07 -7.87
CA ALA A 271 9.40 1.53 -6.58
C ALA A 271 8.72 0.19 -6.27
N VAL A 272 9.48 -0.70 -5.63
CA VAL A 272 9.01 -1.94 -5.02
C VAL A 272 9.35 -1.85 -3.54
N CYS A 273 8.34 -1.67 -2.69
CA CYS A 273 8.53 -1.46 -1.26
C CYS A 273 8.13 -2.69 -0.45
N VAL A 274 9.06 -3.20 0.35
CA VAL A 274 8.78 -4.29 1.29
C VAL A 274 7.70 -3.83 2.28
N GLU A 275 6.61 -4.58 2.36
CA GLU A 275 5.60 -4.42 3.40
C GLU A 275 5.68 -5.61 4.37
N VAL A 276 6.00 -5.33 5.63
CA VAL A 276 6.16 -6.37 6.64
C VAL A 276 4.88 -6.54 7.43
N GLU A 277 4.27 -7.73 7.34
CA GLU A 277 3.14 -8.17 8.15
C GLU A 277 3.36 -9.55 8.80
N ASP A 278 4.58 -10.08 8.76
CA ASP A 278 4.93 -11.35 9.40
C ASP A 278 5.10 -11.16 10.91
N ARG A 279 4.10 -11.60 11.67
CA ARG A 279 4.06 -11.49 13.14
C ARG A 279 5.28 -12.09 13.85
N ALA A 280 6.00 -13.00 13.20
CA ALA A 280 7.22 -13.57 13.76
C ALA A 280 8.36 -12.54 13.89
N TYR A 281 8.23 -11.37 13.26
CA TYR A 281 9.27 -10.33 13.22
C TYR A 281 8.83 -8.99 13.84
N GLU A 282 7.68 -8.89 14.48
CA GLU A 282 7.12 -7.60 14.89
C GLU A 282 7.33 -7.22 16.34
N GLU A 283 7.73 -8.17 17.18
CA GLU A 283 7.73 -7.99 18.64
C GLU A 283 8.70 -6.89 19.11
N THR A 284 9.90 -6.83 18.52
CA THR A 284 10.93 -5.86 18.90
C THR A 284 11.43 -5.07 17.71
N LEU A 285 12.02 -3.88 17.97
CA LEU A 285 12.66 -3.07 16.92
C LEU A 285 13.72 -3.87 16.17
N GLU A 286 14.56 -4.63 16.89
CA GLU A 286 15.61 -5.48 16.28
C GLU A 286 15.01 -6.50 15.32
N MET A 287 13.90 -7.16 15.69
CA MET A 287 13.22 -8.12 14.82
C MET A 287 12.64 -7.44 13.58
N ARG A 288 12.02 -6.26 13.73
CA ARG A 288 11.49 -5.50 12.59
C ARG A 288 12.60 -5.04 11.64
N GLN A 289 13.71 -4.52 12.16
CA GLN A 289 14.88 -4.18 11.35
C GLN A 289 15.46 -5.41 10.64
N ARG A 290 15.57 -6.54 11.34
CA ARG A 290 16.00 -7.81 10.74
C ARG A 290 15.08 -8.27 9.62
N SER A 291 13.77 -8.12 9.75
CA SER A 291 12.81 -8.47 8.69
C SER A 291 13.06 -7.68 7.41
N LEU A 292 13.32 -6.38 7.53
CA LEU A 292 13.66 -5.51 6.41
C LEU A 292 15.00 -5.89 5.78
N GLN A 293 16.02 -6.16 6.60
CA GLN A 293 17.35 -6.59 6.11
C GLN A 293 17.28 -7.93 5.34
N GLN A 294 16.51 -8.90 5.85
CA GLN A 294 16.31 -10.18 5.16
C GLN A 294 15.57 -10.00 3.84
N SER A 295 14.52 -9.20 3.84
CA SER A 295 13.74 -8.91 2.64
C SER A 295 14.58 -8.15 1.61
N HIS A 296 15.42 -7.21 2.05
CA HIS A 296 16.35 -6.51 1.18
C HIS A 296 17.33 -7.48 0.49
N ILE A 297 18.01 -8.34 1.25
CA ILE A 297 18.94 -9.31 0.71
C ILE A 297 18.27 -10.22 -0.32
N PHE A 298 17.06 -10.67 -0.05
CA PHE A 298 16.31 -11.54 -0.95
C PHE A 298 15.88 -10.82 -2.24
N LEU A 299 15.32 -9.60 -2.13
CA LEU A 299 14.73 -8.90 -3.28
C LEU A 299 15.76 -8.15 -4.13
N ARG A 300 16.91 -7.76 -3.57
CA ARG A 300 17.94 -6.99 -4.29
C ARG A 300 18.48 -7.73 -5.54
N GLN A 301 18.46 -9.06 -5.54
CA GLN A 301 18.85 -9.84 -6.71
C GLN A 301 17.95 -9.62 -7.94
N PHE A 302 16.73 -9.08 -7.76
CA PHE A 302 15.77 -8.84 -8.82
C PHE A 302 15.67 -7.36 -9.21
N THR A 303 16.05 -6.44 -8.33
CA THR A 303 15.85 -4.99 -8.51
C THR A 303 17.09 -4.24 -9.00
N GLY A 304 18.24 -4.88 -9.08
CA GLY A 304 19.49 -4.50 -9.75
C GLY A 304 19.97 -3.08 -9.54
#